data_07a44ca2a8ce59ca923d3f440d1cc8a7
#
_entry.id   07a44ca2a8ce59ca923d3f440d1cc8a7
#
_cell.length_a   1.000
_cell.length_b   1.000
_cell.length_c   1.000
_cell.angle_alpha   90.00
_cell.angle_beta   90.00
_cell.angle_gamma   90.00
#
_symmetry.space_group_name_H-M   'P 1'
#
loop_
_entity.id
_entity.type
_entity.pdbx_description
1 polymer ?
#
loop_
_entity_poly.entity_id
_entity_poly.type
_entity_poly.pdbx_seq_one_letter_code
_entity_poly.pdbx_strand_id
1 'polypeptide(L)'
;MKIIDAHTHFSNIAAFHYAAEESGVDFSYNGLLNEQAENNIVASVCMGLVETRPGVFPDRDAPGFMWAHSPGELNAGGGVGERSSPLHGIHEDCPSNMYVCMGVNPHTLSNESVVAMDKFLKTDRVKARIVGFKIYAGYYHFNINDPVYTPVYKLAAEYGLTVAIHTGDTYAETALLEYSHPLAADRLAVTFRDVNFMLCHMGDPWIMDACEVAYKNRNIFLDISGLQAGDAAHIAATEGRAVVMHHYTQGLAYLNQFDKVLFGTDWPLVPLGAYIEFCKKLVPAETYDDVFYNNAVKLFNIKEA
;
A
#
# COMPACT_ATOMS: atom_id res chain seq x y z
N MET A 1 19.48 4.13 11.61
CA MET A 1 18.67 2.94 11.27
C MET A 1 18.32 3.03 9.80
N LYS A 2 18.48 1.96 9.01
CA LYS A 2 17.93 1.85 7.65
C LYS A 2 16.41 1.65 7.76
N ILE A 3 15.66 2.23 6.83
CA ILE A 3 14.19 2.15 6.81
C ILE A 3 13.74 1.64 5.44
N ILE A 4 12.73 0.77 5.42
CA ILE A 4 11.95 0.45 4.23
C ILE A 4 10.54 0.98 4.44
N ASP A 5 10.09 1.83 3.54
CA ASP A 5 8.71 2.28 3.49
C ASP A 5 7.88 1.24 2.75
N ALA A 6 7.12 0.44 3.51
CA ALA A 6 6.34 -0.67 2.97
C ALA A 6 5.05 -0.22 2.25
N HIS A 7 4.73 1.07 2.26
CA HIS A 7 3.52 1.60 1.65
C HIS A 7 3.69 3.06 1.22
N THR A 8 3.87 3.27 -0.07
CA THR A 8 3.92 4.61 -0.66
C THR A 8 3.12 4.66 -1.94
N HIS A 9 2.63 5.84 -2.30
CA HIS A 9 1.92 6.06 -3.56
C HIS A 9 2.70 7.02 -4.44
N PHE A 10 2.77 6.71 -5.72
CA PHE A 10 3.37 7.59 -6.70
C PHE A 10 2.57 7.58 -8.01
N SER A 11 1.26 7.66 -7.90
CA SER A 11 0.34 7.72 -9.03
C SER A 11 -0.10 9.16 -9.26
N ASN A 12 -0.05 9.60 -10.50
CA ASN A 12 -0.41 10.97 -10.88
C ASN A 12 -1.93 11.14 -10.95
N ILE A 13 -2.58 11.21 -9.81
CA ILE A 13 -4.01 11.41 -9.68
C ILE A 13 -4.31 12.66 -8.84
N ALA A 14 -5.44 13.31 -9.11
CA ALA A 14 -5.83 14.53 -8.43
C ALA A 14 -5.84 14.39 -6.91
N ALA A 15 -6.34 13.26 -6.39
CA ALA A 15 -6.39 12.99 -4.96
C ALA A 15 -5.01 13.07 -4.28
N PHE A 16 -3.95 12.53 -4.90
CA PHE A 16 -2.61 12.59 -4.34
C PHE A 16 -1.96 13.97 -4.49
N HIS A 17 -2.30 14.74 -5.52
CA HIS A 17 -1.88 16.14 -5.59
C HIS A 17 -2.49 16.98 -4.48
N TYR A 18 -3.78 16.79 -4.18
CA TYR A 18 -4.44 17.47 -3.04
C TYR A 18 -3.83 17.04 -1.70
N ALA A 19 -3.63 15.74 -1.50
CA ALA A 19 -3.00 15.24 -0.28
C ALA A 19 -1.57 15.82 -0.09
N ALA A 20 -0.81 15.89 -1.16
CA ALA A 20 0.53 16.49 -1.14
C ALA A 20 0.51 17.99 -0.81
N GLU A 21 -0.46 18.73 -1.33
CA GLU A 21 -0.65 20.14 -1.00
C GLU A 21 -0.99 20.31 0.49
N GLU A 22 -1.90 19.49 1.02
CA GLU A 22 -2.28 19.51 2.44
C GLU A 22 -1.14 19.09 3.37
N SER A 23 -0.32 18.13 2.96
CA SER A 23 0.83 17.66 3.74
C SER A 23 2.08 18.52 3.57
N GLY A 24 2.10 19.40 2.57
CA GLY A 24 3.23 20.27 2.27
C GLY A 24 4.45 19.54 1.68
N VAL A 25 4.24 18.35 1.06
CA VAL A 25 5.32 17.60 0.42
C VAL A 25 5.50 18.00 -1.05
N ASP A 26 6.73 17.91 -1.53
CA ASP A 26 7.02 18.02 -2.97
C ASP A 26 6.65 16.70 -3.67
N PHE A 27 5.43 16.65 -4.22
CA PHE A 27 4.93 15.48 -4.95
C PHE A 27 5.54 15.37 -6.35
N SER A 28 6.85 15.22 -6.36
CA SER A 28 7.64 15.00 -7.56
C SER A 28 8.59 13.81 -7.37
N TYR A 29 9.17 13.36 -8.48
CA TYR A 29 10.20 12.32 -8.46
C TYR A 29 11.38 12.71 -7.56
N ASN A 30 11.88 13.92 -7.73
CA ASN A 30 13.01 14.42 -6.95
C ASN A 30 12.61 14.69 -5.49
N GLY A 31 11.40 15.18 -5.25
CA GLY A 31 10.86 15.39 -3.92
C GLY A 31 10.87 14.11 -3.09
N LEU A 32 10.34 13.01 -3.64
CA LEU A 32 10.36 11.71 -2.98
C LEU A 32 11.79 11.23 -2.71
N LEU A 33 12.67 11.26 -3.69
CA LEU A 33 14.06 10.79 -3.51
C LEU A 33 14.83 11.61 -2.48
N ASN A 34 14.62 12.92 -2.45
CA ASN A 34 15.23 13.79 -1.45
C ASN A 34 14.74 13.46 -0.04
N GLU A 35 13.42 13.37 0.16
CA GLU A 35 12.86 12.99 1.47
C GLU A 35 13.33 11.59 1.90
N GLN A 36 13.40 10.63 0.98
CA GLN A 36 13.93 9.29 1.28
C GLN A 36 15.39 9.35 1.74
N ALA A 37 16.24 10.09 1.04
CA ALA A 37 17.65 10.25 1.38
C ALA A 37 17.85 10.91 2.74
N GLU A 38 17.10 11.98 3.03
CA GLU A 38 17.14 12.72 4.30
C GLU A 38 16.73 11.83 5.50
N ASN A 39 15.85 10.85 5.28
CA ASN A 39 15.28 10.01 6.32
C ASN A 39 15.83 8.58 6.36
N ASN A 40 16.91 8.27 5.62
CA ASN A 40 17.50 6.92 5.52
C ASN A 40 16.51 5.85 5.04
N ILE A 41 15.54 6.21 4.20
CA ILE A 41 14.68 5.24 3.53
C ILE A 41 15.47 4.63 2.37
N VAL A 42 15.89 3.40 2.54
CA VAL A 42 16.76 2.70 1.57
C VAL A 42 15.97 2.00 0.48
N ALA A 43 14.70 1.72 0.73
CA ALA A 43 13.77 1.15 -0.24
C ALA A 43 12.33 1.52 0.08
N SER A 44 11.46 1.47 -0.92
CA SER A 44 10.02 1.67 -0.76
C SER A 44 9.22 0.67 -1.59
N VAL A 45 8.01 0.36 -1.13
CA VAL A 45 7.04 -0.46 -1.86
C VAL A 45 5.90 0.44 -2.32
N CYS A 46 5.84 0.67 -3.63
CA CYS A 46 4.78 1.46 -4.26
C CYS A 46 3.50 0.62 -4.39
N MET A 47 2.39 1.15 -3.91
CA MET A 47 1.07 0.59 -4.08
C MET A 47 0.49 1.03 -5.41
N GLY A 48 0.55 0.14 -6.40
CA GLY A 48 0.14 0.42 -7.75
C GLY A 48 -1.37 0.65 -7.87
N LEU A 49 -1.73 1.57 -8.76
CA LEU A 49 -3.11 1.78 -9.19
C LEU A 49 -3.30 1.23 -10.60
N VAL A 50 -4.50 0.74 -10.87
CA VAL A 50 -4.94 0.42 -12.22
C VAL A 50 -6.03 1.40 -12.60
N GLU A 51 -5.97 1.92 -13.83
CA GLU A 51 -6.99 2.79 -14.34
C GLU A 51 -8.38 2.14 -14.23
N THR A 52 -9.34 2.94 -13.81
CA THR A 52 -10.71 2.51 -13.58
C THR A 52 -11.65 3.10 -14.62
N ARG A 53 -12.90 2.69 -14.59
CA ARG A 53 -13.95 3.36 -15.38
C ARG A 53 -14.13 4.78 -14.85
N PRO A 54 -14.45 5.76 -15.72
CA PRO A 54 -14.77 7.11 -15.29
C PRO A 54 -15.80 7.12 -14.16
N GLY A 55 -15.51 7.84 -13.09
CA GLY A 55 -16.36 7.94 -11.91
C GLY A 55 -16.21 6.79 -10.90
N VAL A 56 -15.34 5.82 -11.16
CA VAL A 56 -14.95 4.76 -10.24
C VAL A 56 -13.53 5.04 -9.75
N PHE A 57 -13.27 4.63 -8.50
CA PHE A 57 -11.97 4.86 -7.86
C PHE A 57 -10.76 4.60 -8.78
N PRO A 58 -9.65 5.34 -8.59
CA PRO A 58 -9.52 6.34 -7.51
C PRO A 58 -10.01 7.73 -7.90
N ASP A 59 -9.88 8.09 -9.15
CA ASP A 59 -10.28 9.37 -9.69
C ASP A 59 -10.53 9.19 -11.19
N ARG A 60 -11.60 9.78 -11.71
CA ARG A 60 -11.97 9.67 -13.12
C ARG A 60 -10.93 10.29 -14.06
N ASP A 61 -10.11 11.19 -13.56
CA ASP A 61 -9.07 11.86 -14.32
C ASP A 61 -7.70 11.16 -14.14
N ALA A 62 -7.66 10.08 -13.37
CA ALA A 62 -6.44 9.37 -13.04
C ALA A 62 -5.95 8.49 -14.17
N PRO A 63 -4.77 8.70 -14.69
CA PRO A 63 -4.22 7.90 -15.78
C PRO A 63 -3.38 6.69 -15.32
N GLY A 64 -3.42 6.31 -14.06
CA GLY A 64 -2.66 5.18 -13.55
C GLY A 64 -1.31 5.54 -12.93
N PHE A 65 -0.29 4.74 -13.16
CA PHE A 65 0.99 4.87 -12.47
C PHE A 65 1.81 6.09 -12.88
N MET A 66 2.40 6.76 -11.91
CA MET A 66 3.29 7.87 -12.14
C MET A 66 4.66 7.45 -12.68
N TRP A 67 5.15 6.27 -12.30
CA TRP A 67 6.38 5.70 -12.86
C TRP A 67 6.27 5.36 -14.34
N ALA A 68 5.06 5.22 -14.85
CA ALA A 68 4.83 5.02 -16.26
C ALA A 68 5.03 6.30 -17.05
N HIS A 69 4.86 7.46 -16.41
CA HIS A 69 4.84 8.73 -17.11
C HIS A 69 5.33 9.84 -16.19
N SER A 70 6.19 10.69 -16.68
CA SER A 70 6.45 11.96 -16.01
C SER A 70 5.15 12.78 -15.96
N PRO A 71 4.96 13.65 -14.96
CA PRO A 71 3.73 14.45 -14.81
C PRO A 71 3.30 15.23 -16.06
N GLY A 72 4.24 15.58 -16.95
CA GLY A 72 3.96 16.26 -18.22
C GLY A 72 3.50 15.35 -19.36
N GLU A 73 3.73 14.05 -19.30
CA GLU A 73 3.43 13.10 -20.39
C GLU A 73 2.01 12.53 -20.32
N LEU A 74 1.39 12.59 -19.17
CA LEU A 74 0.04 12.07 -18.95
C LEU A 74 -1.03 12.81 -19.73
N ASN A 75 -0.77 14.06 -20.12
CA ASN A 75 -1.66 14.86 -20.94
C ASN A 75 -1.42 14.69 -22.45
N ALA A 76 -0.43 13.94 -22.86
CA ALA A 76 -0.05 13.74 -24.26
C ALA A 76 -0.75 12.54 -24.91
N GLY A 77 -2.07 12.43 -24.79
CA GLY A 77 -2.93 11.76 -25.77
C GLY A 77 -2.83 10.23 -25.93
N GLY A 78 -2.34 9.50 -24.95
CA GLY A 78 -2.45 8.04 -24.98
C GLY A 78 -3.87 7.58 -24.66
N GLY A 79 -4.48 6.84 -25.56
CA GLY A 79 -5.87 6.38 -25.43
C GLY A 79 -6.10 5.55 -24.17
N VAL A 80 -7.25 5.74 -23.56
CA VAL A 80 -7.73 5.10 -22.33
C VAL A 80 -7.68 3.56 -22.40
N GLY A 81 -7.80 2.97 -23.61
CA GLY A 81 -7.87 1.52 -23.80
C GLY A 81 -6.55 0.75 -23.64
N GLU A 82 -5.41 1.38 -23.82
CA GLU A 82 -4.11 0.70 -23.72
C GLU A 82 -3.52 0.70 -22.30
N ARG A 83 -4.05 1.53 -21.40
CA ARG A 83 -3.53 1.75 -20.05
C ARG A 83 -4.22 0.92 -18.98
N SER A 84 -5.30 0.25 -19.30
CA SER A 84 -6.05 -0.59 -18.36
C SER A 84 -5.43 -1.98 -18.13
N SER A 85 -4.28 -2.26 -18.73
CA SER A 85 -3.55 -3.50 -18.46
C SER A 85 -2.86 -3.42 -17.09
N PRO A 86 -2.98 -4.46 -16.25
CA PRO A 86 -2.22 -4.54 -15.00
C PRO A 86 -0.69 -4.54 -15.20
N LEU A 87 -0.25 -4.65 -16.44
CA LEU A 87 1.16 -4.61 -16.85
C LEU A 87 1.63 -3.19 -17.19
N HIS A 88 0.72 -2.24 -17.28
CA HIS A 88 1.08 -0.84 -17.53
C HIS A 88 1.55 -0.17 -16.24
N GLY A 89 2.50 0.70 -16.37
CA GLY A 89 2.93 1.55 -15.29
C GLY A 89 4.22 1.15 -14.59
N ILE A 90 4.88 0.09 -15.05
CA ILE A 90 6.22 -0.24 -14.59
C ILE A 90 7.19 0.30 -15.61
N HIS A 91 7.69 1.51 -15.36
CA HIS A 91 8.58 2.21 -16.26
C HIS A 91 10.04 1.87 -16.02
N GLU A 92 10.88 2.01 -17.07
CA GLU A 92 12.34 1.80 -16.97
C GLU A 92 13.00 2.79 -16.00
N ASP A 93 12.39 3.97 -15.81
CA ASP A 93 12.88 5.03 -14.91
C ASP A 93 12.45 4.86 -13.44
N CYS A 94 11.75 3.79 -13.09
CA CYS A 94 11.42 3.52 -11.70
C CYS A 94 12.71 3.39 -10.86
N PRO A 95 12.85 4.15 -9.75
CA PRO A 95 14.06 4.13 -8.93
C PRO A 95 14.49 2.72 -8.57
N SER A 96 15.79 2.47 -8.55
CA SER A 96 16.34 1.13 -8.26
C SER A 96 15.95 0.60 -6.88
N ASN A 97 15.64 1.49 -5.95
CA ASN A 97 15.19 1.19 -4.59
C ASN A 97 13.66 1.08 -4.44
N MET A 98 12.90 1.20 -5.55
CA MET A 98 11.45 1.08 -5.54
C MET A 98 11.01 -0.31 -5.98
N TYR A 99 10.17 -0.93 -5.16
CA TYR A 99 9.47 -2.18 -5.42
C TYR A 99 7.99 -1.89 -5.67
N VAL A 100 7.26 -2.82 -6.29
CA VAL A 100 5.88 -2.55 -6.71
C VAL A 100 4.94 -3.68 -6.31
N CYS A 101 3.84 -3.32 -5.66
CA CYS A 101 2.63 -4.12 -5.60
C CYS A 101 1.74 -3.74 -6.79
N MET A 102 1.47 -4.68 -7.68
CA MET A 102 0.62 -4.43 -8.86
C MET A 102 -0.82 -4.16 -8.42
N GLY A 103 -1.38 -3.05 -8.86
CA GLY A 103 -2.79 -2.74 -8.61
C GLY A 103 -3.73 -3.76 -9.28
N VAL A 104 -4.83 -4.08 -8.63
CA VAL A 104 -5.84 -5.01 -9.13
C VAL A 104 -7.17 -4.29 -9.26
N ASN A 105 -7.71 -4.26 -10.48
CA ASN A 105 -9.05 -3.74 -10.74
C ASN A 105 -10.01 -4.90 -11.02
N PRO A 106 -10.96 -5.21 -10.12
CA PRO A 106 -11.88 -6.35 -10.29
C PRO A 106 -12.80 -6.20 -11.50
N HIS A 107 -13.07 -4.98 -11.97
CA HIS A 107 -13.89 -4.74 -13.16
C HIS A 107 -13.22 -5.17 -14.47
N THR A 108 -11.89 -5.25 -14.49
CA THR A 108 -11.10 -5.59 -15.68
C THR A 108 -10.43 -6.95 -15.58
N LEU A 109 -10.58 -7.64 -14.45
CA LEU A 109 -10.10 -9.02 -14.31
C LEU A 109 -10.86 -9.95 -15.26
N SER A 110 -10.14 -10.51 -16.22
CA SER A 110 -10.62 -11.50 -17.15
C SER A 110 -9.61 -12.65 -17.27
N ASN A 111 -9.99 -13.73 -17.91
CA ASN A 111 -9.03 -14.82 -18.16
C ASN A 111 -7.82 -14.33 -18.95
N GLU A 112 -8.02 -13.44 -19.93
CA GLU A 112 -6.95 -12.87 -20.75
C GLU A 112 -6.00 -12.02 -19.90
N SER A 113 -6.53 -11.16 -19.01
CA SER A 113 -5.71 -10.32 -18.14
C SER A 113 -4.92 -11.15 -17.12
N VAL A 114 -5.51 -12.23 -16.59
CA VAL A 114 -4.82 -13.17 -15.68
C VAL A 114 -3.70 -13.91 -16.40
N VAL A 115 -3.92 -14.39 -17.63
CA VAL A 115 -2.89 -15.04 -18.47
C VAL A 115 -1.75 -14.05 -18.78
N ALA A 116 -2.08 -12.79 -19.07
CA ALA A 116 -1.08 -11.75 -19.31
C ALA A 116 -0.26 -11.45 -18.06
N MET A 117 -0.91 -11.36 -16.89
CA MET A 117 -0.23 -11.24 -15.59
C MET A 117 0.74 -12.39 -15.33
N ASP A 118 0.27 -13.63 -15.49
CA ASP A 118 1.07 -14.84 -15.31
C ASP A 118 2.32 -14.83 -16.21
N LYS A 119 2.14 -14.52 -17.48
CA LYS A 119 3.24 -14.40 -18.43
C LYS A 119 4.25 -13.34 -17.99
N PHE A 120 3.78 -12.16 -17.59
CA PHE A 120 4.63 -11.06 -17.12
C PHE A 120 5.40 -11.45 -15.85
N LEU A 121 4.73 -12.06 -14.89
CA LEU A 121 5.38 -12.50 -13.65
C LEU A 121 6.47 -13.55 -13.92
N LYS A 122 6.27 -14.42 -14.89
CA LYS A 122 7.28 -15.41 -15.32
C LYS A 122 8.53 -14.77 -15.92
N THR A 123 8.34 -13.75 -16.76
CA THR A 123 9.43 -13.20 -17.59
C THR A 123 10.11 -11.98 -16.98
N ASP A 124 9.33 -11.07 -16.38
CA ASP A 124 9.77 -9.72 -16.05
C ASP A 124 9.67 -9.34 -14.56
N ARG A 125 9.08 -10.20 -13.72
CA ARG A 125 8.85 -9.91 -12.30
C ARG A 125 10.07 -9.36 -11.58
N VAL A 126 11.22 -10.01 -11.75
CA VAL A 126 12.45 -9.63 -11.03
C VAL A 126 12.99 -8.31 -11.55
N LYS A 127 13.00 -8.11 -12.87
CA LYS A 127 13.44 -6.86 -13.52
C LYS A 127 12.53 -5.70 -13.12
N ALA A 128 11.22 -5.93 -13.08
CA ALA A 128 10.23 -4.95 -12.71
C ALA A 128 10.04 -4.79 -11.19
N ARG A 129 10.78 -5.56 -10.39
CA ARG A 129 10.71 -5.52 -8.92
C ARG A 129 9.31 -5.68 -8.35
N ILE A 130 8.52 -6.59 -8.96
CA ILE A 130 7.19 -6.92 -8.45
C ILE A 130 7.32 -7.79 -7.21
N VAL A 131 6.73 -7.33 -6.11
CA VAL A 131 6.76 -7.98 -4.80
C VAL A 131 5.37 -8.33 -4.27
N GLY A 132 4.32 -7.85 -4.92
CA GLY A 132 2.96 -8.09 -4.47
C GLY A 132 1.88 -7.63 -5.43
N PHE A 133 0.65 -7.76 -4.95
CA PHE A 133 -0.55 -7.16 -5.51
C PHE A 133 -1.15 -6.18 -4.53
N LYS A 134 -1.83 -5.13 -5.02
CA LYS A 134 -2.62 -4.21 -4.21
C LYS A 134 -4.10 -4.29 -4.58
N ILE A 135 -4.94 -4.52 -3.57
CA ILE A 135 -6.40 -4.50 -3.68
C ILE A 135 -6.92 -3.29 -2.91
N TYR A 136 -7.75 -2.50 -3.58
CA TYR A 136 -8.38 -1.30 -3.01
C TYR A 136 -9.81 -1.63 -2.55
N ALA A 137 -9.91 -2.40 -1.46
CA ALA A 137 -11.19 -2.74 -0.86
C ALA A 137 -11.90 -1.47 -0.35
N GLY A 138 -13.19 -1.41 -0.52
CA GLY A 138 -13.99 -0.20 -0.26
C GLY A 138 -14.11 0.71 -1.48
N TYR A 139 -13.02 0.99 -2.16
CA TYR A 139 -13.02 1.81 -3.38
C TYR A 139 -13.61 1.07 -4.58
N TYR A 140 -13.28 -0.20 -4.73
CA TYR A 140 -14.04 -1.10 -5.58
C TYR A 140 -15.10 -1.79 -4.73
N HIS A 141 -16.36 -1.75 -5.16
CA HIS A 141 -17.50 -2.33 -4.42
C HIS A 141 -17.56 -3.86 -4.60
N PHE A 142 -16.44 -4.51 -4.27
CA PHE A 142 -16.28 -5.96 -4.26
C PHE A 142 -15.71 -6.40 -2.92
N ASN A 143 -16.32 -7.44 -2.35
CA ASN A 143 -15.74 -8.06 -1.18
C ASN A 143 -14.41 -8.74 -1.55
N ILE A 144 -13.41 -8.65 -0.71
CA ILE A 144 -12.11 -9.29 -0.95
C ILE A 144 -12.20 -10.82 -1.06
N ASN A 145 -13.27 -11.41 -0.58
CA ASN A 145 -13.57 -12.84 -0.75
C ASN A 145 -14.37 -13.15 -2.04
N ASP A 146 -14.64 -12.16 -2.88
CA ASP A 146 -15.33 -12.38 -4.15
C ASP A 146 -14.49 -13.30 -5.06
N PRO A 147 -15.12 -14.28 -5.73
CA PRO A 147 -14.43 -15.18 -6.66
C PRO A 147 -13.63 -14.48 -7.76
N VAL A 148 -13.94 -13.23 -8.09
CA VAL A 148 -13.20 -12.43 -9.09
C VAL A 148 -11.72 -12.31 -8.72
N TYR A 149 -11.38 -12.22 -7.43
CA TYR A 149 -9.99 -12.11 -6.97
C TYR A 149 -9.26 -13.46 -6.86
N THR A 150 -9.96 -14.58 -6.91
CA THR A 150 -9.35 -15.92 -6.74
C THR A 150 -8.14 -16.16 -7.65
N PRO A 151 -8.14 -15.78 -8.93
CA PRO A 151 -6.98 -15.95 -9.80
C PRO A 151 -5.75 -15.16 -9.31
N VAL A 152 -5.96 -13.96 -8.75
CA VAL A 152 -4.87 -13.13 -8.20
C VAL A 152 -4.24 -13.80 -6.98
N TYR A 153 -5.05 -14.35 -6.07
CA TYR A 153 -4.54 -15.09 -4.90
C TYR A 153 -3.77 -16.35 -5.29
N LYS A 154 -4.20 -17.04 -6.36
CA LYS A 154 -3.46 -18.18 -6.91
C LYS A 154 -2.11 -17.76 -7.49
N LEU A 155 -2.06 -16.67 -8.24
CA LEU A 155 -0.79 -16.12 -8.74
C LEU A 155 0.11 -15.68 -7.58
N ALA A 156 -0.46 -15.05 -6.54
CA ALA A 156 0.30 -14.67 -5.36
C ALA A 156 0.94 -15.90 -4.69
N ALA A 157 0.20 -17.00 -4.53
CA ALA A 157 0.72 -18.24 -3.99
C ALA A 157 1.84 -18.84 -4.89
N GLU A 158 1.61 -18.88 -6.20
CA GLU A 158 2.56 -19.46 -7.17
C GLU A 158 3.90 -18.73 -7.19
N TYR A 159 3.86 -17.39 -7.12
CA TYR A 159 5.06 -16.56 -7.22
C TYR A 159 5.61 -16.09 -5.87
N GLY A 160 5.01 -16.49 -4.75
CA GLY A 160 5.41 -16.05 -3.41
C GLY A 160 5.28 -14.53 -3.24
N LEU A 161 4.17 -13.96 -3.73
CA LEU A 161 3.88 -12.53 -3.68
C LEU A 161 2.95 -12.22 -2.52
N THR A 162 3.15 -11.05 -1.90
CA THR A 162 2.24 -10.52 -0.87
C THR A 162 1.03 -9.87 -1.51
N VAL A 163 -0.14 -9.99 -0.89
CA VAL A 163 -1.32 -9.24 -1.27
C VAL A 163 -1.58 -8.14 -0.23
N ALA A 164 -1.29 -6.90 -0.59
CA ALA A 164 -1.63 -5.73 0.21
C ALA A 164 -3.09 -5.36 -0.03
N ILE A 165 -3.86 -5.25 1.04
CA ILE A 165 -5.30 -4.97 1.00
C ILE A 165 -5.55 -3.66 1.73
N HIS A 166 -6.14 -2.67 1.05
CA HIS A 166 -6.65 -1.48 1.72
C HIS A 166 -7.69 -1.90 2.76
N THR A 167 -7.54 -1.47 3.99
CA THR A 167 -8.51 -1.71 5.07
C THR A 167 -8.73 -0.42 5.86
N GLY A 168 -9.88 -0.32 6.50
CA GLY A 168 -10.21 0.84 7.32
C GLY A 168 -10.92 1.96 6.58
N ASP A 169 -10.63 3.18 6.98
CA ASP A 169 -11.21 4.39 6.41
C ASP A 169 -10.83 4.58 4.94
N THR A 170 -11.66 5.29 4.22
CA THR A 170 -11.48 5.53 2.78
C THR A 170 -11.49 7.03 2.49
N TYR A 171 -10.51 7.49 1.72
CA TYR A 171 -10.40 8.90 1.34
C TYR A 171 -11.58 9.39 0.48
N ALA A 172 -12.15 8.51 -0.35
CA ALA A 172 -13.22 8.88 -1.27
C ALA A 172 -14.61 8.65 -0.65
N GLU A 173 -15.44 9.67 -0.65
CA GLU A 173 -16.84 9.60 -0.16
C GLU A 173 -17.70 8.55 -0.90
N THR A 174 -17.32 8.17 -2.10
CA THR A 174 -18.01 7.16 -2.90
C THR A 174 -17.60 5.73 -2.55
N ALA A 175 -16.58 5.54 -1.72
CA ALA A 175 -16.17 4.23 -1.27
C ALA A 175 -17.15 3.68 -0.19
N LEU A 176 -17.21 2.35 -0.07
CA LEU A 176 -18.09 1.68 0.88
C LEU A 176 -17.27 0.96 1.95
N LEU A 177 -17.36 1.43 3.18
CA LEU A 177 -16.62 0.92 4.34
C LEU A 177 -16.89 -0.56 4.63
N GLU A 178 -18.05 -1.09 4.26
CA GLU A 178 -18.38 -2.50 4.45
C GLU A 178 -17.40 -3.46 3.73
N TYR A 179 -16.76 -3.00 2.64
CA TYR A 179 -15.79 -3.79 1.89
C TYR A 179 -14.36 -3.65 2.43
N SER A 180 -14.06 -2.56 3.18
CA SER A 180 -12.73 -2.31 3.75
C SER A 180 -12.58 -2.77 5.20
N HIS A 181 -13.60 -3.38 5.79
CA HIS A 181 -13.53 -3.88 7.15
C HIS A 181 -12.55 -5.05 7.27
N PRO A 182 -11.55 -5.00 8.18
CA PRO A 182 -10.45 -5.96 8.23
C PRO A 182 -10.87 -7.41 8.54
N LEU A 183 -12.01 -7.61 9.21
CA LEU A 183 -12.50 -8.94 9.56
C LEU A 183 -12.73 -9.84 8.32
N ALA A 184 -13.01 -9.25 7.16
CA ALA A 184 -13.16 -10.00 5.92
C ALA A 184 -11.89 -10.79 5.54
N ALA A 185 -10.71 -10.32 5.97
CA ALA A 185 -9.43 -10.96 5.68
C ALA A 185 -9.21 -12.26 6.47
N ASP A 186 -9.95 -12.50 7.55
CA ASP A 186 -9.87 -13.77 8.29
C ASP A 186 -10.19 -14.96 7.38
N ARG A 187 -11.24 -14.85 6.56
CA ARG A 187 -11.62 -15.90 5.62
C ARG A 187 -10.54 -16.12 4.56
N LEU A 188 -9.94 -15.04 4.03
CA LEU A 188 -8.83 -15.15 3.07
C LEU A 188 -7.65 -15.90 3.68
N ALA A 189 -7.24 -15.51 4.88
CA ALA A 189 -6.12 -16.13 5.59
C ALA A 189 -6.31 -17.62 5.81
N VAL A 190 -7.54 -18.04 6.09
CA VAL A 190 -7.89 -19.45 6.27
C VAL A 190 -7.93 -20.20 4.93
N THR A 191 -8.41 -19.55 3.87
CA THR A 191 -8.61 -20.17 2.55
C THR A 191 -7.29 -20.27 1.76
N PHE A 192 -6.45 -19.26 1.83
CA PHE A 192 -5.19 -19.14 1.09
C PHE A 192 -3.99 -19.13 2.05
N ARG A 193 -3.71 -20.27 2.66
CA ARG A 193 -2.67 -20.43 3.70
C ARG A 193 -1.25 -20.13 3.25
N ASP A 194 -1.00 -20.22 1.95
CA ASP A 194 0.31 -20.03 1.35
C ASP A 194 0.48 -18.61 0.74
N VAL A 195 -0.50 -17.74 0.97
CA VAL A 195 -0.45 -16.32 0.59
C VAL A 195 -0.29 -15.48 1.85
N ASN A 196 0.66 -14.55 1.85
CA ASN A 196 0.74 -13.51 2.86
C ASN A 196 -0.15 -12.32 2.47
N PHE A 197 -0.92 -11.85 3.42
CA PHE A 197 -1.77 -10.66 3.27
C PHE A 197 -1.29 -9.56 4.20
N MET A 198 -1.14 -8.35 3.69
CA MET A 198 -0.85 -7.16 4.47
C MET A 198 -2.10 -6.29 4.52
N LEU A 199 -2.66 -6.09 5.71
CA LEU A 199 -3.78 -5.19 5.92
C LEU A 199 -3.22 -3.78 6.12
N CYS A 200 -3.51 -2.92 5.16
CA CYS A 200 -3.03 -1.55 5.17
C CYS A 200 -3.73 -0.73 6.26
N HIS A 201 -3.00 0.25 6.82
CA HIS A 201 -3.53 1.23 7.78
C HIS A 201 -4.04 0.61 9.09
N MET A 202 -3.56 -0.61 9.44
CA MET A 202 -4.06 -1.36 10.60
C MET A 202 -5.59 -1.46 10.68
N GLY A 203 -6.29 -1.26 9.55
CA GLY A 203 -7.74 -1.25 9.52
C GLY A 203 -8.41 -0.10 10.27
N ASP A 204 -7.70 1.00 10.56
CA ASP A 204 -8.25 2.16 11.28
C ASP A 204 -9.60 2.61 10.67
N PRO A 205 -10.68 2.77 11.46
CA PRO A 205 -10.75 2.79 12.92
C PRO A 205 -10.97 1.40 13.59
N TRP A 206 -11.03 0.29 12.85
CA TRP A 206 -11.24 -1.07 13.38
C TRP A 206 -9.91 -1.76 13.73
N ILE A 207 -9.01 -1.04 14.37
CA ILE A 207 -7.66 -1.49 14.71
C ILE A 207 -7.66 -2.79 15.52
N MET A 208 -8.55 -2.90 16.50
CA MET A 208 -8.65 -4.10 17.34
C MET A 208 -9.04 -5.34 16.53
N ASP A 209 -9.96 -5.19 15.58
CA ASP A 209 -10.37 -6.27 14.68
C ASP A 209 -9.23 -6.70 13.75
N ALA A 210 -8.48 -5.74 13.20
CA ALA A 210 -7.31 -6.02 12.36
C ALA A 210 -6.22 -6.74 13.17
N CYS A 211 -5.96 -6.29 14.39
CA CYS A 211 -5.01 -6.92 15.30
C CYS A 211 -5.43 -8.34 15.67
N GLU A 212 -6.72 -8.59 15.92
CA GLU A 212 -7.21 -9.96 16.18
C GLU A 212 -7.05 -10.86 14.96
N VAL A 213 -7.36 -10.37 13.76
CA VAL A 213 -7.17 -11.11 12.52
C VAL A 213 -5.68 -11.46 12.31
N ALA A 214 -4.76 -10.54 12.62
CA ALA A 214 -3.33 -10.78 12.54
C ALA A 214 -2.84 -11.72 13.67
N TYR A 215 -3.35 -11.57 14.89
CA TYR A 215 -3.03 -12.43 16.03
C TYR A 215 -3.35 -13.89 15.75
N LYS A 216 -4.55 -14.14 15.24
CA LYS A 216 -5.05 -15.48 14.92
C LYS A 216 -4.36 -16.14 13.74
N ASN A 217 -4.02 -15.37 12.69
CA ASN A 217 -3.57 -15.91 11.40
C ASN A 217 -2.09 -15.63 11.15
N ARG A 218 -1.30 -16.68 10.93
CA ARG A 218 0.16 -16.58 10.71
C ARG A 218 0.56 -15.81 9.45
N ASN A 219 -0.33 -15.75 8.47
CA ASN A 219 -0.13 -15.16 7.15
C ASN A 219 -0.81 -13.78 6.99
N ILE A 220 -1.19 -13.16 8.10
CA ILE A 220 -1.67 -11.76 8.13
C ILE A 220 -0.61 -10.88 8.78
N PHE A 221 -0.35 -9.76 8.11
CA PHE A 221 0.56 -8.69 8.51
C PHE A 221 -0.21 -7.38 8.50
N LEU A 222 0.27 -6.38 9.24
CA LEU A 222 -0.32 -5.05 9.33
C LEU A 222 0.71 -4.01 8.91
N ASP A 223 0.33 -2.98 8.18
CA ASP A 223 1.17 -1.79 8.10
C ASP A 223 0.56 -0.64 8.91
N ILE A 224 1.43 0.24 9.39
CA ILE A 224 1.07 1.43 10.16
C ILE A 224 1.10 2.69 9.30
N SER A 225 0.83 2.55 8.00
CA SER A 225 0.71 3.67 7.05
C SER A 225 -0.63 4.38 7.19
N GLY A 226 -0.71 5.62 6.74
CA GLY A 226 -1.98 6.35 6.59
C GLY A 226 -2.79 6.56 7.87
N LEU A 227 -2.20 6.34 9.07
CA LEU A 227 -2.90 6.60 10.35
C LEU A 227 -3.09 8.10 10.62
N GLN A 228 -2.37 8.93 9.88
CA GLN A 228 -2.49 10.37 9.85
C GLN A 228 -2.35 10.87 8.41
N ALA A 229 -3.01 11.97 8.11
CA ALA A 229 -2.84 12.72 6.87
C ALA A 229 -2.69 14.20 7.20
N GLY A 230 -1.82 14.92 6.48
CA GLY A 230 -1.55 16.33 6.68
C GLY A 230 -0.08 16.64 6.97
N ASP A 231 0.18 17.90 7.30
CA ASP A 231 1.54 18.41 7.53
C ASP A 231 2.13 17.99 8.88
N ALA A 232 3.39 18.34 9.09
CA ALA A 232 4.10 18.03 10.34
C ALA A 232 3.44 18.67 11.59
N ALA A 233 2.76 19.83 11.43
CA ALA A 233 2.07 20.48 12.54
C ALA A 233 0.81 19.72 12.92
N HIS A 234 0.07 19.20 11.96
CA HIS A 234 -1.08 18.33 12.18
C HIS A 234 -0.68 17.03 12.91
N ILE A 235 0.38 16.38 12.46
CA ILE A 235 0.89 15.16 13.09
C ILE A 235 1.29 15.43 14.54
N ALA A 236 2.04 16.52 14.81
CA ALA A 236 2.43 16.90 16.16
C ALA A 236 1.22 17.23 17.07
N ALA A 237 0.19 17.86 16.51
CA ALA A 237 -1.05 18.12 17.25
C ALA A 237 -1.79 16.82 17.60
N THR A 238 -1.79 15.84 16.72
CA THR A 238 -2.38 14.52 16.97
C THR A 238 -1.63 13.75 18.05
N GLU A 239 -0.31 13.81 18.06
CA GLU A 239 0.51 13.21 19.14
C GLU A 239 0.15 13.74 20.53
N GLY A 240 -0.27 15.00 20.63
CA GLY A 240 -0.78 15.61 21.87
C GLY A 240 -2.13 15.07 22.33
N ARG A 241 -2.83 14.32 21.48
CA ARG A 241 -4.16 13.78 21.77
C ARG A 241 -4.09 12.37 22.32
N ALA A 242 -3.97 12.23 23.64
CA ALA A 242 -3.76 10.94 24.31
C ALA A 242 -4.79 9.86 23.91
N VAL A 243 -6.05 10.23 23.65
CA VAL A 243 -7.10 9.28 23.21
C VAL A 243 -6.78 8.69 21.84
N VAL A 244 -6.28 9.51 20.91
CA VAL A 244 -5.92 9.05 19.55
C VAL A 244 -4.69 8.14 19.62
N MET A 245 -3.66 8.56 20.34
CA MET A 245 -2.46 7.73 20.55
C MET A 245 -2.80 6.40 21.23
N HIS A 246 -3.71 6.41 22.21
CA HIS A 246 -4.15 5.19 22.87
C HIS A 246 -4.91 4.26 21.93
N HIS A 247 -5.70 4.80 20.99
CA HIS A 247 -6.41 4.02 19.99
C HIS A 247 -5.45 3.12 19.18
N TYR A 248 -4.33 3.67 18.71
CA TYR A 248 -3.32 2.93 17.96
C TYR A 248 -2.52 1.97 18.85
N THR A 249 -2.00 2.47 19.97
CA THR A 249 -1.13 1.69 20.85
C THR A 249 -1.85 0.55 21.54
N GLN A 250 -3.14 0.67 21.81
CA GLN A 250 -3.93 -0.41 22.42
C GLN A 250 -4.02 -1.64 21.53
N GLY A 251 -4.27 -1.47 20.22
CA GLY A 251 -4.31 -2.58 19.28
C GLY A 251 -2.94 -3.25 19.13
N LEU A 252 -1.87 -2.47 19.00
CA LEU A 252 -0.50 -2.99 18.92
C LEU A 252 -0.09 -3.74 20.20
N ALA A 253 -0.46 -3.22 21.38
CA ALA A 253 -0.22 -3.90 22.65
C ALA A 253 -1.00 -5.21 22.76
N TYR A 254 -2.23 -5.25 22.24
CA TYR A 254 -3.03 -6.48 22.16
C TYR A 254 -2.37 -7.51 21.25
N LEU A 255 -1.98 -7.11 20.05
CA LEU A 255 -1.31 -7.97 19.08
C LEU A 255 -0.01 -8.54 19.65
N ASN A 256 0.84 -7.70 20.22
CA ASN A 256 2.14 -8.04 20.83
C ASN A 256 3.02 -8.97 19.96
N GLN A 257 2.88 -8.89 18.64
CA GLN A 257 3.63 -9.63 17.62
C GLN A 257 4.19 -8.62 16.61
N PHE A 258 5.24 -7.89 17.02
CA PHE A 258 5.81 -6.83 16.19
C PHE A 258 6.55 -7.33 14.95
N ASP A 259 6.85 -8.61 14.86
CA ASP A 259 7.33 -9.27 13.65
C ASP A 259 6.28 -9.35 12.51
N LYS A 260 5.04 -8.93 12.79
CA LYS A 260 3.94 -8.80 11.83
C LYS A 260 3.58 -7.36 11.48
N VAL A 261 4.24 -6.38 12.09
CA VAL A 261 3.95 -4.96 11.89
C VAL A 261 5.00 -4.35 10.98
N LEU A 262 4.58 -3.63 9.94
CA LEU A 262 5.46 -2.96 9.00
C LEU A 262 5.28 -1.44 9.08
N PHE A 263 6.38 -0.73 8.99
CA PHE A 263 6.35 0.70 8.74
C PHE A 263 5.96 0.98 7.29
N GLY A 264 5.06 1.93 7.10
CA GLY A 264 4.68 2.52 5.81
C GLY A 264 4.20 3.93 6.05
N THR A 265 4.25 4.79 5.05
CA THR A 265 3.88 6.20 5.20
C THR A 265 2.55 6.56 4.57
N ASP A 266 2.19 5.90 3.51
CA ASP A 266 1.12 6.31 2.60
C ASP A 266 1.45 7.66 1.89
N TRP A 267 2.77 7.95 1.73
CA TRP A 267 3.19 9.16 1.02
C TRP A 267 2.45 9.29 -0.31
N PRO A 268 1.88 10.43 -0.68
CA PRO A 268 2.21 11.79 -0.21
C PRO A 268 1.27 12.36 0.87
N LEU A 269 0.56 11.52 1.63
CA LEU A 269 -0.37 12.00 2.65
C LEU A 269 0.33 12.70 3.83
N VAL A 270 1.62 12.44 4.01
CA VAL A 270 2.42 12.94 5.15
C VAL A 270 3.87 13.21 4.74
N PRO A 271 4.56 14.16 5.39
CA PRO A 271 6.03 14.30 5.29
C PRO A 271 6.72 13.12 5.96
N LEU A 272 7.70 12.50 5.27
CA LEU A 272 8.32 11.25 5.74
C LEU A 272 8.95 11.39 7.13
N GLY A 273 9.72 12.44 7.37
CA GLY A 273 10.43 12.63 8.65
C GLY A 273 9.48 12.76 9.84
N ALA A 274 8.42 13.54 9.72
CA ALA A 274 7.43 13.72 10.77
C ALA A 274 6.68 12.41 11.06
N TYR A 275 6.34 11.67 10.02
CA TYR A 275 5.62 10.42 10.18
C TYR A 275 6.46 9.29 10.78
N ILE A 276 7.75 9.24 10.46
CA ILE A 276 8.69 8.30 11.10
C ILE A 276 8.73 8.53 12.61
N GLU A 277 8.86 9.79 13.05
CA GLU A 277 8.90 10.11 14.48
C GLU A 277 7.57 9.83 15.18
N PHE A 278 6.44 10.03 14.49
CA PHE A 278 5.12 9.62 14.97
C PHE A 278 5.06 8.09 15.17
N CYS A 279 5.41 7.31 14.15
CA CYS A 279 5.36 5.85 14.21
C CYS A 279 6.29 5.25 15.28
N LYS A 280 7.44 5.86 15.54
CA LYS A 280 8.33 5.47 16.65
C LYS A 280 7.67 5.55 18.02
N LYS A 281 6.67 6.41 18.19
CA LYS A 281 5.90 6.51 19.45
C LYS A 281 4.82 5.45 19.60
N LEU A 282 4.48 4.76 18.50
CA LEU A 282 3.44 3.72 18.51
C LEU A 282 4.00 2.35 18.90
N VAL A 283 5.29 2.10 18.66
CA VAL A 283 5.91 0.78 18.83
C VAL A 283 7.07 0.83 19.83
N PRO A 284 7.35 -0.26 20.55
CA PRO A 284 8.48 -0.31 21.47
C PRO A 284 9.82 -0.14 20.74
N ALA A 285 10.77 0.59 21.37
CA ALA A 285 12.06 0.91 20.75
C ALA A 285 12.87 -0.33 20.35
N GLU A 286 12.76 -1.40 21.12
CA GLU A 286 13.41 -2.68 20.86
C GLU A 286 12.91 -3.39 19.60
N THR A 287 11.77 -2.96 19.04
CA THR A 287 11.18 -3.53 17.83
C THR A 287 11.46 -2.70 16.57
N TYR A 288 12.18 -1.59 16.67
CA TYR A 288 12.40 -0.68 15.55
C TYR A 288 13.06 -1.34 14.34
N ASP A 289 14.09 -2.16 14.54
CA ASP A 289 14.76 -2.81 13.43
C ASP A 289 13.82 -3.78 12.68
N ASP A 290 12.91 -4.43 13.40
CA ASP A 290 11.94 -5.31 12.79
C ASP A 290 10.85 -4.52 12.06
N VAL A 291 10.19 -3.57 12.74
CA VAL A 291 9.06 -2.82 12.19
C VAL A 291 9.47 -1.92 11.02
N PHE A 292 10.61 -1.24 11.14
CA PHE A 292 11.04 -0.27 10.13
C PHE A 292 11.89 -0.88 9.00
N TYR A 293 12.34 -2.15 9.13
CA TYR A 293 13.20 -2.74 8.10
C TYR A 293 12.99 -4.24 7.90
N ASN A 294 13.26 -5.08 8.92
CA ASN A 294 13.39 -6.53 8.74
C ASN A 294 12.09 -7.18 8.26
N ASN A 295 10.94 -6.73 8.76
CA ASN A 295 9.64 -7.30 8.39
C ASN A 295 9.32 -7.05 6.93
N ALA A 296 9.63 -5.86 6.40
CA ALA A 296 9.45 -5.57 4.98
C ALA A 296 10.40 -6.41 4.10
N VAL A 297 11.66 -6.58 4.51
CA VAL A 297 12.61 -7.49 3.83
C VAL A 297 12.05 -8.90 3.72
N LYS A 298 11.54 -9.44 4.83
CA LYS A 298 10.95 -10.79 4.89
C LYS A 298 9.68 -10.90 4.05
N LEU A 299 8.72 -9.99 4.29
CA LEU A 299 7.39 -10.09 3.70
C LEU A 299 7.41 -9.95 2.18
N PHE A 300 8.20 -9.01 1.68
CA PHE A 300 8.30 -8.70 0.27
C PHE A 300 9.49 -9.36 -0.43
N ASN A 301 10.27 -10.17 0.31
CA ASN A 301 11.49 -10.81 -0.23
C ASN A 301 12.42 -9.79 -0.91
N ILE A 302 12.58 -8.62 -0.29
CA ILE A 302 13.46 -7.56 -0.75
C ILE A 302 14.89 -8.01 -0.55
N LYS A 303 15.69 -8.02 -1.61
CA LYS A 303 17.12 -8.29 -1.50
C LYS A 303 17.76 -7.10 -0.79
N GLU A 304 18.60 -7.39 0.20
CA GLU A 304 19.35 -6.36 0.93
C GLU A 304 20.02 -5.38 -0.05
N ALA A 305 19.69 -4.10 0.13
CA ALA A 305 20.24 -2.98 -0.63
C ALA A 305 21.54 -2.51 0.03
#